data_f8df895efc743a2e42865dd0cd9f95f9
#
_entry.id   f8df895efc743a2e42865dd0cd9f95f9
#
_cell.length_a   1.000
_cell.length_b   1.000
_cell.length_c   1.000
_cell.angle_alpha   90.00
_cell.angle_beta   90.00
_cell.angle_gamma   90.00
#
_symmetry.space_group_name_H-M   'P 1'
#
loop_
_entity.id
_entity.type
_entity.pdbx_description
1 polymer ?
#
loop_
_entity_poly.entity_id
_entity_poly.type
_entity_poly.pdbx_seq_one_letter_code
_entity_poly.pdbx_strand_id
1 'polypeptide(L)'
;VTTRPGEQLDFLDSVYSPKLTRGFSIVVRRMFRKQFASVHAVKGSLDVIRSLDRRLGPAIIALNHSSWWDPLVCVLLGTSEIPSRTHMAPMDIAQLRRFKFMRKIGIFGVSPDDPRSLPRMTRHVIERFGREPMCTLWITPQGEFRDVRDEIVLRPGAGAVAARACEKREIPVLALAIEYTFWEDKRPEVLLRVQRVQPPDLNDHATRSERIEAWTGEIERAMRENQSSLAQLVMERDPRPFEILLGGKEGANHPLYDLWLRLRGKHGRIRARKAEKAAASLSQKGVSPAPIGGEPS
;
A
#
# COMPACT_ATOMS: atom_id res chain seq x y z
N VAL A 1 0.19 9.76 -29.57
CA VAL A 1 -0.77 10.89 -29.71
C VAL A 1 0.03 12.15 -29.50
N THR A 2 0.41 12.83 -30.56
CA THR A 2 1.13 14.10 -30.59
C THR A 2 0.25 15.21 -30.04
N THR A 3 0.53 15.72 -28.85
CA THR A 3 -0.09 16.92 -28.30
C THR A 3 0.34 18.16 -29.08
N ARG A 4 -0.59 19.00 -29.43
CA ARG A 4 -0.32 20.28 -30.12
C ARG A 4 0.47 21.23 -29.20
N PRO A 5 1.49 21.98 -29.70
CA PRO A 5 2.18 22.99 -28.94
C PRO A 5 1.20 24.14 -28.63
N GLY A 6 0.85 24.33 -27.35
CA GLY A 6 0.00 25.43 -26.91
C GLY A 6 -1.21 25.02 -26.06
N GLU A 7 -1.53 23.74 -25.93
CA GLU A 7 -2.59 23.28 -25.02
C GLU A 7 -2.14 23.51 -23.58
N GLN A 8 -2.78 24.47 -22.94
CA GLN A 8 -2.64 24.72 -21.51
C GLN A 8 -2.92 23.40 -20.79
N LEU A 9 -1.91 22.82 -20.17
CA LEU A 9 -2.05 21.60 -19.36
C LEU A 9 -3.00 21.91 -18.21
N ASP A 10 -4.27 21.63 -18.43
CA ASP A 10 -5.30 21.79 -17.44
C ASP A 10 -5.02 20.80 -16.30
N PHE A 11 -4.48 21.32 -15.21
CA PHE A 11 -4.38 20.58 -13.98
C PHE A 11 -5.79 20.24 -13.50
N LEU A 12 -6.09 18.96 -13.33
CA LEU A 12 -7.38 18.49 -12.84
C LEU A 12 -7.27 18.24 -11.33
N ASP A 13 -7.83 19.12 -10.54
CA ASP A 13 -7.91 18.94 -9.08
C ASP A 13 -8.90 17.84 -8.70
N SER A 14 -8.65 17.22 -7.56
CA SER A 14 -9.59 16.28 -6.93
C SER A 14 -10.75 17.04 -6.28
N VAL A 15 -11.90 16.38 -6.22
CA VAL A 15 -13.10 16.86 -5.50
C VAL A 15 -13.50 15.76 -4.53
N TYR A 16 -12.71 15.60 -3.46
CA TYR A 16 -12.87 14.49 -2.53
C TYR A 16 -14.24 14.45 -1.87
N SER A 17 -14.91 13.30 -1.92
CA SER A 17 -16.21 13.05 -1.29
C SER A 17 -16.11 11.83 -0.36
N PRO A 18 -16.10 12.03 0.97
CA PRO A 18 -16.03 10.93 1.93
C PRO A 18 -17.17 9.92 1.78
N LYS A 19 -18.39 10.39 1.50
CA LYS A 19 -19.56 9.53 1.31
C LYS A 19 -19.41 8.63 0.08
N LEU A 20 -18.93 9.20 -1.04
CA LEU A 20 -18.71 8.43 -2.27
C LEU A 20 -17.55 7.45 -2.10
N THR A 21 -16.48 7.86 -1.44
CA THR A 21 -15.32 6.97 -1.16
C THR A 21 -15.74 5.78 -0.29
N ARG A 22 -16.57 5.99 0.74
CA ARG A 22 -17.14 4.90 1.55
C ARG A 22 -18.02 3.97 0.71
N GLY A 23 -18.91 4.51 -0.13
CA GLY A 23 -19.72 3.70 -1.05
C GLY A 23 -18.87 2.90 -2.03
N PHE A 24 -17.85 3.52 -2.60
CA PHE A 24 -16.92 2.86 -3.51
C PHE A 24 -16.10 1.76 -2.81
N SER A 25 -15.73 1.94 -1.55
CA SER A 25 -15.01 0.92 -0.78
C SER A 25 -15.79 -0.40 -0.65
N ILE A 26 -17.12 -0.35 -0.59
CA ILE A 26 -17.98 -1.56 -0.57
C ILE A 26 -17.82 -2.32 -1.89
N VAL A 27 -17.80 -1.60 -3.02
CA VAL A 27 -17.59 -2.20 -4.35
C VAL A 27 -16.19 -2.80 -4.42
N VAL A 28 -15.17 -2.07 -4.00
CA VAL A 28 -13.77 -2.54 -3.95
C VAL A 28 -13.63 -3.81 -3.13
N ARG A 29 -14.19 -3.86 -1.92
CA ARG A 29 -14.18 -5.06 -1.07
C ARG A 29 -14.86 -6.25 -1.73
N ARG A 30 -15.98 -6.02 -2.45
CA ARG A 30 -16.66 -7.08 -3.22
C ARG A 30 -15.79 -7.57 -4.37
N MET A 31 -15.11 -6.68 -5.09
CA MET A 31 -14.18 -7.03 -6.17
C MET A 31 -13.05 -7.90 -5.64
N PHE A 32 -12.38 -7.48 -4.55
CA PHE A 32 -11.31 -8.28 -3.92
C PHE A 32 -11.81 -9.66 -3.51
N ARG A 33 -12.94 -9.75 -2.81
CA ARG A 33 -13.51 -11.05 -2.39
C ARG A 33 -13.88 -11.95 -3.55
N LYS A 34 -14.23 -11.38 -4.72
CA LYS A 34 -14.56 -12.15 -5.92
C LYS A 34 -13.30 -12.64 -6.63
N GLN A 35 -12.28 -11.81 -6.72
CA GLN A 35 -11.10 -12.04 -7.56
C GLN A 35 -9.98 -12.75 -6.82
N PHE A 36 -9.78 -12.43 -5.56
CA PHE A 36 -8.69 -12.94 -4.75
C PHE A 36 -9.19 -13.94 -3.70
N ALA A 37 -8.32 -14.86 -3.33
CA ALA A 37 -8.56 -15.78 -2.23
C ALA A 37 -8.52 -15.04 -0.88
N SER A 38 -7.62 -14.07 -0.76
CA SER A 38 -7.46 -13.22 0.42
C SER A 38 -6.51 -12.06 0.14
N VAL A 39 -6.55 -11.07 1.03
CA VAL A 39 -5.56 -10.02 1.15
C VAL A 39 -4.88 -10.19 2.51
N HIS A 40 -3.58 -10.33 2.51
CA HIS A 40 -2.77 -10.50 3.71
C HIS A 40 -1.81 -9.32 3.87
N ALA A 41 -1.45 -9.02 5.10
CA ALA A 41 -0.35 -8.12 5.41
C ALA A 41 0.66 -8.85 6.30
N VAL A 42 1.93 -8.55 6.16
CA VAL A 42 2.95 -8.98 7.12
C VAL A 42 2.60 -8.42 8.49
N LYS A 43 2.65 -9.23 9.54
CA LYS A 43 2.33 -8.83 10.92
C LYS A 43 3.06 -7.56 11.32
N GLY A 44 2.36 -6.64 11.96
CA GLY A 44 2.85 -5.32 12.30
C GLY A 44 2.74 -4.27 11.17
N SER A 45 2.59 -4.68 9.91
CA SER A 45 2.43 -3.73 8.79
C SER A 45 1.17 -2.89 8.93
N LEU A 46 0.06 -3.50 9.34
CA LEU A 46 -1.20 -2.77 9.55
C LEU A 46 -1.11 -1.80 10.72
N ASP A 47 -0.35 -2.12 11.77
CA ASP A 47 -0.16 -1.22 12.91
C ASP A 47 0.64 0.02 12.52
N VAL A 48 1.62 -0.11 11.61
CA VAL A 48 2.34 1.02 11.03
C VAL A 48 1.37 1.96 10.30
N ILE A 49 0.46 1.43 9.47
CA ILE A 49 -0.57 2.24 8.80
C ILE A 49 -1.54 2.85 9.81
N ARG A 50 -2.10 2.06 10.73
CA ARG A 50 -3.04 2.52 11.77
C ARG A 50 -2.46 3.62 12.65
N SER A 51 -1.15 3.62 12.84
CA SER A 51 -0.46 4.68 13.59
C SER A 51 -0.66 6.06 12.97
N LEU A 52 -0.91 6.15 11.65
CA LEU A 52 -1.20 7.39 10.96
C LEU A 52 -2.54 8.00 11.40
N ASP A 53 -3.55 7.17 11.70
CA ASP A 53 -4.90 7.64 12.08
C ASP A 53 -4.91 8.29 13.47
N ARG A 54 -3.92 7.93 14.30
CA ARG A 54 -3.73 8.47 15.65
C ARG A 54 -2.86 9.73 15.69
N ARG A 55 -2.23 10.10 14.56
CA ARG A 55 -1.31 11.22 14.47
C ARG A 55 -1.93 12.37 13.69
N LEU A 56 -1.93 13.57 14.26
CA LEU A 56 -2.24 14.78 13.52
C LEU A 56 -1.09 15.10 12.56
N GLY A 57 -1.44 15.48 11.35
CA GLY A 57 -0.49 15.82 10.30
C GLY A 57 -0.66 14.94 9.06
N PRO A 58 -0.16 15.41 7.91
CA PRO A 58 -0.22 14.63 6.67
C PRO A 58 0.72 13.42 6.70
N ALA A 59 0.54 12.54 5.73
CA ALA A 59 1.40 11.39 5.53
C ALA A 59 1.62 11.12 4.03
N ILE A 60 2.73 10.47 3.70
CA ILE A 60 3.03 10.00 2.35
C ILE A 60 3.18 8.48 2.40
N ILE A 61 2.55 7.78 1.46
CA ILE A 61 2.72 6.34 1.26
C ILE A 61 3.15 6.12 -0.18
N ALA A 62 4.42 5.75 -0.36
CA ALA A 62 4.98 5.35 -1.64
C ALA A 62 4.81 3.85 -1.83
N LEU A 63 4.36 3.41 -3.01
CA LEU A 63 4.11 2.00 -3.30
C LEU A 63 4.62 1.62 -4.69
N ASN A 64 5.01 0.35 -4.87
CA ASN A 64 5.31 -0.20 -6.18
C ASN A 64 4.06 -0.23 -7.06
N HIS A 65 4.25 -0.22 -8.39
CA HIS A 65 3.14 -0.17 -9.35
C HIS A 65 3.22 -1.34 -10.30
N SER A 66 2.65 -2.46 -9.91
CA SER A 66 2.71 -3.71 -10.67
C SER A 66 1.38 -4.15 -11.25
N SER A 67 0.28 -3.53 -10.82
CA SER A 67 -1.05 -4.00 -11.19
C SER A 67 -2.09 -2.90 -11.23
N TRP A 68 -3.08 -3.09 -12.09
CA TRP A 68 -4.32 -2.31 -12.06
C TRP A 68 -5.04 -2.35 -10.70
N TRP A 69 -4.74 -3.33 -9.85
CA TRP A 69 -5.32 -3.47 -8.51
C TRP A 69 -4.70 -2.54 -7.47
N ASP A 70 -3.52 -1.97 -7.71
CA ASP A 70 -2.79 -1.17 -6.72
C ASP A 70 -3.61 0.03 -6.20
N PRO A 71 -4.29 0.84 -7.05
CA PRO A 71 -5.16 1.92 -6.57
C PRO A 71 -6.32 1.41 -5.70
N LEU A 72 -6.81 0.20 -5.97
CA LEU A 72 -7.89 -0.40 -5.19
C LEU A 72 -7.38 -0.93 -3.83
N VAL A 73 -6.12 -1.37 -3.75
CA VAL A 73 -5.44 -1.66 -2.47
C VAL A 73 -5.35 -0.38 -1.62
N CYS A 74 -4.99 0.76 -2.23
CA CYS A 74 -4.98 2.06 -1.54
C CYS A 74 -6.37 2.42 -0.99
N VAL A 75 -7.43 2.25 -1.77
CA VAL A 75 -8.82 2.48 -1.30
C VAL A 75 -9.17 1.52 -0.18
N LEU A 76 -8.81 0.24 -0.29
CA LEU A 76 -9.06 -0.77 0.75
C LEU A 76 -8.39 -0.37 2.07
N LEU A 77 -7.07 -0.12 2.04
CA LEU A 77 -6.29 0.28 3.23
C LEU A 77 -6.75 1.63 3.79
N GLY A 78 -6.94 2.63 2.92
CA GLY A 78 -7.37 3.96 3.33
C GLY A 78 -8.71 3.95 4.07
N THR A 79 -9.66 3.13 3.60
CA THR A 79 -11.01 3.10 4.20
C THR A 79 -11.16 2.10 5.36
N SER A 80 -10.24 1.13 5.52
CA SER A 80 -10.31 0.17 6.63
C SER A 80 -9.37 0.49 7.77
N GLU A 81 -8.15 0.95 7.46
CA GLU A 81 -7.09 1.07 8.46
C GLU A 81 -6.88 2.51 8.93
N ILE A 82 -7.20 3.50 8.07
CA ILE A 82 -7.06 4.93 8.37
C ILE A 82 -8.31 5.73 7.93
N PRO A 83 -9.52 5.35 8.41
CA PRO A 83 -10.79 5.92 7.95
C PRO A 83 -11.02 7.39 8.31
N SER A 84 -10.27 7.93 9.28
CA SER A 84 -10.39 9.33 9.71
C SER A 84 -9.65 10.28 8.77
N ARG A 85 -8.85 9.77 7.83
CA ARG A 85 -8.02 10.57 6.93
C ARG A 85 -8.69 10.81 5.59
N THR A 86 -8.38 11.95 4.99
CA THR A 86 -8.65 12.17 3.56
C THR A 86 -7.50 11.58 2.73
N HIS A 87 -7.80 11.23 1.49
CA HIS A 87 -6.84 10.56 0.62
C HIS A 87 -6.68 11.32 -0.68
N MET A 88 -5.46 11.34 -1.20
CA MET A 88 -5.16 11.87 -2.52
C MET A 88 -4.11 11.02 -3.22
N ALA A 89 -4.19 10.95 -4.56
CA ALA A 89 -3.18 10.30 -5.39
C ALA A 89 -3.09 10.96 -6.76
N PRO A 90 -1.88 11.05 -7.35
CA PRO A 90 -1.71 11.49 -8.73
C PRO A 90 -2.12 10.39 -9.70
N MET A 91 -2.63 10.79 -10.85
CA MET A 91 -2.90 9.94 -12.00
C MET A 91 -2.60 10.72 -13.28
N ASP A 92 -2.23 10.02 -14.34
CA ASP A 92 -2.13 10.63 -15.66
C ASP A 92 -3.42 11.36 -16.04
N ILE A 93 -3.29 12.62 -16.48
CA ILE A 93 -4.43 13.51 -16.73
C ILE A 93 -5.34 12.98 -17.85
N ALA A 94 -4.77 12.30 -18.87
CA ALA A 94 -5.54 11.73 -19.95
C ALA A 94 -6.43 10.57 -19.43
N GLN A 95 -5.89 9.76 -18.54
CA GLN A 95 -6.66 8.70 -17.88
C GLN A 95 -7.74 9.29 -16.95
N LEU A 96 -7.40 10.34 -16.19
CA LEU A 96 -8.35 10.97 -15.28
C LEU A 96 -9.51 11.64 -16.02
N ARG A 97 -9.27 12.22 -17.22
CA ARG A 97 -10.33 12.74 -18.09
C ARG A 97 -11.30 11.65 -18.53
N ARG A 98 -10.80 10.44 -18.76
CA ARG A 98 -11.60 9.26 -19.10
C ARG A 98 -12.41 8.74 -17.91
N PHE A 99 -11.85 8.77 -16.71
CA PHE A 99 -12.45 8.23 -15.48
C PHE A 99 -12.77 9.34 -14.48
N LYS A 100 -13.59 10.32 -14.88
CA LYS A 100 -13.91 11.54 -14.10
C LYS A 100 -14.37 11.29 -12.67
N PHE A 101 -15.00 10.14 -12.38
CA PHE A 101 -15.47 9.79 -11.03
C PHE A 101 -14.31 9.65 -10.03
N MET A 102 -13.11 9.29 -10.50
CA MET A 102 -11.92 9.14 -9.66
C MET A 102 -11.52 10.43 -8.95
N ARG A 103 -11.84 11.58 -9.50
CA ARG A 103 -11.64 12.88 -8.83
C ARG A 103 -12.39 12.94 -7.49
N LYS A 104 -13.56 12.30 -7.42
CA LYS A 104 -14.39 12.28 -6.20
C LYS A 104 -13.85 11.36 -5.10
N ILE A 105 -12.91 10.49 -5.40
CA ILE A 105 -12.19 9.66 -4.43
C ILE A 105 -10.78 10.16 -4.13
N GLY A 106 -10.45 11.40 -4.55
CA GLY A 106 -9.21 12.08 -4.21
C GLY A 106 -8.13 12.05 -5.29
N ILE A 107 -8.42 11.51 -6.48
CA ILE A 107 -7.43 11.47 -7.56
C ILE A 107 -7.35 12.83 -8.26
N PHE A 108 -6.12 13.32 -8.50
CA PHE A 108 -5.82 14.53 -9.24
C PHE A 108 -4.93 14.23 -10.45
N GLY A 109 -5.01 15.09 -11.48
CA GLY A 109 -4.33 14.86 -12.76
C GLY A 109 -2.92 15.43 -12.78
N VAL A 110 -1.96 14.64 -13.26
CA VAL A 110 -0.59 15.07 -13.58
C VAL A 110 -0.25 14.67 -15.01
N SER A 111 0.73 15.35 -15.60
CA SER A 111 1.28 14.99 -16.92
C SER A 111 2.72 14.52 -16.71
N PRO A 112 2.96 13.20 -16.70
CA PRO A 112 4.28 12.64 -16.33
C PRO A 112 5.43 13.13 -17.22
N ASP A 113 5.15 13.41 -18.49
CA ASP A 113 6.14 13.79 -19.49
C ASP A 113 6.34 15.31 -19.61
N ASP A 114 5.58 16.12 -18.85
CA ASP A 114 5.78 17.57 -18.80
C ASP A 114 6.64 17.97 -17.60
N PRO A 115 7.82 18.57 -17.84
CA PRO A 115 8.71 19.03 -16.77
C PRO A 115 8.03 20.01 -15.79
N ARG A 116 7.02 20.76 -16.25
CA ARG A 116 6.27 21.70 -15.41
C ARG A 116 5.27 21.00 -14.45
N SER A 117 4.98 19.74 -14.72
CA SER A 117 4.03 18.95 -13.91
C SER A 117 4.55 18.68 -12.50
N LEU A 118 5.84 18.41 -12.33
CA LEU A 118 6.45 18.15 -11.04
C LEU A 118 6.32 19.33 -10.04
N PRO A 119 6.71 20.57 -10.38
CA PRO A 119 6.49 21.71 -9.50
C PRO A 119 5.01 21.96 -9.18
N ARG A 120 4.11 21.75 -10.15
CA ARG A 120 2.66 21.91 -9.95
C ARG A 120 2.10 20.86 -9.00
N MET A 121 2.46 19.60 -9.19
CA MET A 121 2.09 18.49 -8.32
C MET A 121 2.57 18.75 -6.90
N THR A 122 3.85 19.09 -6.73
CA THR A 122 4.41 19.37 -5.40
C THR A 122 3.66 20.51 -4.72
N ARG A 123 3.43 21.62 -5.40
CA ARG A 123 2.67 22.77 -4.86
C ARG A 123 1.27 22.34 -4.44
N HIS A 124 0.54 21.65 -5.31
CA HIS A 124 -0.82 21.18 -5.04
C HIS A 124 -0.87 20.29 -3.78
N VAL A 125 0.04 19.33 -3.66
CA VAL A 125 0.08 18.44 -2.49
C VAL A 125 0.38 19.22 -1.21
N ILE A 126 1.34 20.14 -1.24
CA ILE A 126 1.70 20.95 -0.06
C ILE A 126 0.54 21.88 0.35
N GLU A 127 -0.15 22.48 -0.59
CA GLU A 127 -1.36 23.29 -0.30
C GLU A 127 -2.47 22.43 0.33
N ARG A 128 -2.70 21.21 -0.18
CA ARG A 128 -3.67 20.27 0.41
C ARG A 128 -3.27 19.86 1.81
N PHE A 129 -2.00 19.57 2.06
CA PHE A 129 -1.47 19.25 3.38
C PHE A 129 -1.65 20.40 4.38
N GLY A 130 -1.63 21.65 3.90
CA GLY A 130 -1.91 22.83 4.70
C GLY A 130 -3.38 23.00 5.05
N ARG A 131 -4.29 22.67 4.12
CA ARG A 131 -5.73 22.81 4.30
C ARG A 131 -6.37 21.62 5.02
N GLU A 132 -5.82 20.41 4.81
CA GLU A 132 -6.34 19.16 5.33
C GLU A 132 -5.23 18.43 6.11
N PRO A 133 -5.07 18.73 7.40
CA PRO A 133 -3.95 18.19 8.18
C PRO A 133 -3.98 16.67 8.30
N MET A 134 -5.13 16.03 8.16
CA MET A 134 -5.27 14.56 8.15
C MET A 134 -5.29 13.99 6.72
N CYS A 135 -4.55 14.59 5.77
CA CYS A 135 -4.47 14.08 4.40
C CYS A 135 -3.33 13.06 4.22
N THR A 136 -3.59 12.00 3.46
CA THR A 136 -2.60 11.01 3.05
C THR A 136 -2.42 11.05 1.54
N LEU A 137 -1.18 11.24 1.10
CA LEU A 137 -0.78 11.06 -0.29
C LEU A 137 -0.39 9.59 -0.53
N TRP A 138 -1.04 8.96 -1.50
CA TRP A 138 -0.64 7.68 -2.07
C TRP A 138 0.06 7.96 -3.40
N ILE A 139 1.26 7.45 -3.59
CA ILE A 139 2.03 7.72 -4.80
C ILE A 139 2.78 6.49 -5.28
N THR A 140 2.73 6.24 -6.59
CA THR A 140 3.49 5.20 -7.29
C THR A 140 4.69 5.88 -7.99
N PRO A 141 5.83 6.05 -7.32
CA PRO A 141 6.90 6.91 -7.80
C PRO A 141 7.68 6.35 -8.99
N GLN A 142 7.45 5.10 -9.37
CA GLN A 142 7.97 4.52 -10.63
C GLN A 142 7.34 5.21 -11.85
N GLY A 143 6.08 5.69 -11.73
CA GLY A 143 5.38 6.45 -12.76
C GLY A 143 4.84 5.63 -13.93
N GLU A 144 5.04 4.32 -13.91
CA GLU A 144 4.54 3.35 -14.88
C GLU A 144 4.40 1.96 -14.23
N PHE A 145 3.68 1.06 -14.92
CA PHE A 145 3.62 -0.34 -14.47
C PHE A 145 4.97 -1.03 -14.66
N ARG A 146 5.44 -1.68 -13.60
CA ARG A 146 6.67 -2.49 -13.57
C ARG A 146 6.40 -3.84 -12.94
N ASP A 147 7.07 -4.88 -13.44
CA ASP A 147 7.03 -6.19 -12.79
C ASP A 147 7.62 -6.09 -11.38
N VAL A 148 7.08 -6.87 -10.43
CA VAL A 148 7.58 -6.86 -9.04
C VAL A 148 9.03 -7.36 -8.91
N ARG A 149 9.57 -8.00 -9.94
CA ARG A 149 10.97 -8.48 -10.01
C ARG A 149 11.92 -7.47 -10.63
N ASP A 150 11.38 -6.44 -11.29
CA ASP A 150 12.20 -5.38 -11.88
C ASP A 150 12.85 -4.55 -10.77
N GLU A 151 14.00 -3.99 -11.10
CA GLU A 151 14.65 -3.01 -10.22
C GLU A 151 13.76 -1.79 -10.02
N ILE A 152 13.60 -1.38 -8.77
CA ILE A 152 12.87 -0.15 -8.44
C ILE A 152 13.77 1.05 -8.79
N VAL A 153 13.30 1.85 -9.75
CA VAL A 153 13.89 3.14 -10.12
C VAL A 153 12.79 4.19 -10.02
N LEU A 154 13.02 5.25 -9.28
CA LEU A 154 12.01 6.25 -8.98
C LEU A 154 12.15 7.51 -9.83
N ARG A 155 11.01 8.08 -10.22
CA ARG A 155 10.93 9.48 -10.65
C ARG A 155 10.97 10.40 -9.41
N PRO A 156 11.48 11.61 -9.49
CA PRO A 156 11.73 12.49 -8.33
C PRO A 156 10.46 13.02 -7.65
N GLY A 157 9.26 12.64 -8.11
CA GLY A 157 8.00 13.19 -7.64
C GLY A 157 7.73 12.98 -6.16
N ALA A 158 7.94 11.76 -5.66
CA ALA A 158 7.75 11.45 -4.25
C ALA A 158 8.80 12.16 -3.38
N GLY A 159 10.07 12.18 -3.80
CA GLY A 159 11.16 12.88 -3.13
C GLY A 159 10.92 14.38 -3.08
N ALA A 160 10.43 14.99 -4.16
CA ALA A 160 10.14 16.43 -4.19
C ALA A 160 9.01 16.82 -3.21
N VAL A 161 7.98 15.99 -3.08
CA VAL A 161 6.92 16.21 -2.09
C VAL A 161 7.45 16.00 -0.69
N ALA A 162 8.18 14.91 -0.42
CA ALA A 162 8.74 14.61 0.89
C ALA A 162 9.72 15.72 1.35
N ALA A 163 10.66 16.11 0.50
CA ALA A 163 11.60 17.19 0.76
C ALA A 163 10.90 18.48 1.19
N ARG A 164 9.84 18.87 0.47
CA ARG A 164 9.10 20.09 0.76
C ARG A 164 8.21 19.97 1.99
N ALA A 165 7.59 18.83 2.20
CA ALA A 165 6.65 18.60 3.30
C ALA A 165 7.40 18.48 4.65
N CYS A 166 8.60 17.89 4.63
CA CYS A 166 9.42 17.68 5.83
C CYS A 166 10.30 18.88 6.21
N GLU A 167 10.36 19.95 5.40
CA GLU A 167 11.16 21.14 5.72
C GLU A 167 10.82 21.79 7.06
N LYS A 168 9.54 21.81 7.43
CA LYS A 168 9.07 22.54 8.62
C LYS A 168 8.62 21.62 9.76
N ARG A 169 8.41 20.37 9.48
CA ARG A 169 7.93 19.36 10.45
C ARG A 169 8.21 17.96 9.94
N GLU A 170 8.49 17.06 10.82
CA GLU A 170 8.56 15.65 10.48
C GLU A 170 7.16 15.11 10.13
N ILE A 171 7.02 14.54 8.95
CA ILE A 171 5.82 13.80 8.53
C ILE A 171 6.18 12.33 8.24
N PRO A 172 5.30 11.38 8.54
CA PRO A 172 5.55 9.98 8.22
C PRO A 172 5.56 9.77 6.71
N VAL A 173 6.66 9.16 6.23
CA VAL A 173 6.80 8.62 4.88
C VAL A 173 6.89 7.11 5.01
N LEU A 174 6.01 6.37 4.32
CA LEU A 174 5.94 4.92 4.37
C LEU A 174 6.23 4.34 2.98
N ALA A 175 6.86 3.17 2.94
CA ALA A 175 6.96 2.31 1.77
C ALA A 175 5.97 1.15 1.93
N LEU A 176 5.10 0.95 0.95
CA LEU A 176 4.17 -0.18 0.85
C LEU A 176 4.60 -1.06 -0.33
N ALA A 177 4.94 -2.30 -0.04
CA ALA A 177 5.14 -3.33 -1.06
C ALA A 177 3.85 -4.13 -1.26
N ILE A 178 3.50 -4.36 -2.53
CA ILE A 178 2.33 -5.13 -2.95
C ILE A 178 2.81 -6.23 -3.89
N GLU A 179 2.41 -7.47 -3.60
CA GLU A 179 2.65 -8.61 -4.46
C GLU A 179 1.36 -9.40 -4.67
N TYR A 180 1.15 -9.87 -5.91
CA TYR A 180 0.03 -10.71 -6.30
C TYR A 180 0.56 -12.07 -6.71
N THR A 181 0.18 -13.13 -5.99
CA THR A 181 0.72 -14.47 -6.24
C THR A 181 -0.32 -15.56 -6.04
N PHE A 182 -0.07 -16.72 -6.65
CA PHE A 182 -0.81 -17.94 -6.38
C PHE A 182 -0.05 -18.75 -5.33
N TRP A 183 -0.59 -18.87 -4.12
CA TRP A 183 0.00 -19.73 -3.10
C TRP A 183 -0.56 -21.13 -3.16
N GLU A 184 -1.66 -21.37 -2.47
CA GLU A 184 -2.28 -22.70 -2.36
C GLU A 184 -3.66 -22.75 -3.00
N ASP A 185 -4.31 -21.60 -3.18
CA ASP A 185 -5.62 -21.49 -3.79
C ASP A 185 -5.49 -21.31 -5.31
N LYS A 186 -6.53 -21.73 -6.04
CA LYS A 186 -6.68 -21.47 -7.48
C LYS A 186 -6.87 -19.99 -7.82
N ARG A 187 -7.07 -19.14 -6.82
CA ARG A 187 -7.14 -17.69 -6.96
C ARG A 187 -5.86 -17.07 -6.40
N PRO A 188 -5.41 -15.98 -6.99
CA PRO A 188 -4.27 -15.26 -6.45
C PRO A 188 -4.58 -14.69 -5.06
N GLU A 189 -3.54 -14.44 -4.32
CA GLU A 189 -3.56 -13.73 -3.05
C GLU A 189 -2.85 -12.40 -3.21
N VAL A 190 -3.25 -11.43 -2.41
CA VAL A 190 -2.57 -10.12 -2.34
C VAL A 190 -1.80 -10.09 -1.03
N LEU A 191 -0.52 -9.80 -1.14
CA LEU A 191 0.40 -9.79 -0.01
C LEU A 191 0.98 -8.39 0.13
N LEU A 192 0.96 -7.86 1.35
CA LEU A 192 1.31 -6.49 1.67
C LEU A 192 2.39 -6.46 2.76
N ARG A 193 3.37 -5.57 2.60
CA ARG A 193 4.33 -5.24 3.66
C ARG A 193 4.52 -3.73 3.71
N VAL A 194 4.58 -3.19 4.91
CA VAL A 194 4.77 -1.74 5.12
C VAL A 194 5.96 -1.52 6.05
N GLN A 195 6.79 -0.55 5.68
CA GLN A 195 7.85 -0.05 6.55
C GLN A 195 7.91 1.48 6.52
N ARG A 196 8.54 2.07 7.53
CA ARG A 196 8.84 3.52 7.56
C ARG A 196 10.05 3.81 6.69
N VAL A 197 9.98 4.91 5.93
CA VAL A 197 11.14 5.49 5.28
C VAL A 197 11.87 6.34 6.30
N GLN A 198 13.18 6.14 6.44
CA GLN A 198 14.00 6.98 7.30
C GLN A 198 14.25 8.32 6.60
N PRO A 199 14.17 9.44 7.33
CA PRO A 199 14.58 10.72 6.78
C PRO A 199 16.06 10.67 6.35
N PRO A 200 16.42 11.33 5.24
CA PRO A 200 17.81 11.44 4.85
C PRO A 200 18.60 12.31 5.88
N ASP A 201 19.84 11.94 6.09
CA ASP A 201 20.77 12.78 6.85
C ASP A 201 21.24 13.95 5.95
N LEU A 202 20.72 15.12 6.23
CA LEU A 202 20.97 16.33 5.44
C LEU A 202 21.54 17.44 6.34
N ASN A 203 22.59 18.08 5.85
CA ASN A 203 23.08 19.30 6.50
C ASN A 203 22.10 20.48 6.28
N ASP A 204 22.16 21.48 7.15
CA ASP A 204 21.27 22.65 7.10
C ASP A 204 21.39 23.46 5.81
N HIS A 205 22.54 23.39 5.13
CA HIS A 205 22.85 24.12 3.90
C HIS A 205 22.51 23.37 2.61
N ALA A 206 21.93 22.15 2.71
CA ALA A 206 21.55 21.38 1.55
C ALA A 206 20.60 22.16 0.64
N THR A 207 20.94 22.21 -0.64
CA THR A 207 20.13 22.84 -1.68
C THR A 207 18.81 22.08 -1.87
N ARG A 208 17.85 22.73 -2.52
CA ARG A 208 16.59 22.08 -2.86
C ARG A 208 16.79 20.81 -3.70
N SER A 209 17.72 20.82 -4.64
CA SER A 209 18.00 19.67 -5.50
C SER A 209 18.56 18.50 -4.70
N GLU A 210 19.54 18.74 -3.83
CA GLU A 210 20.13 17.75 -2.94
C GLU A 210 19.08 17.13 -2.00
N ARG A 211 18.18 17.96 -1.46
CA ARG A 211 17.06 17.46 -0.62
C ARG A 211 16.12 16.53 -1.39
N ILE A 212 15.79 16.88 -2.65
CA ILE A 212 14.92 16.05 -3.50
C ILE A 212 15.62 14.72 -3.83
N GLU A 213 16.90 14.78 -4.20
CA GLU A 213 17.69 13.61 -4.52
C GLU A 213 17.83 12.68 -3.31
N ALA A 214 18.20 13.21 -2.15
CA ALA A 214 18.34 12.46 -0.92
C ALA A 214 17.02 11.77 -0.51
N TRP A 215 15.89 12.51 -0.51
CA TRP A 215 14.59 11.90 -0.22
C TRP A 215 14.18 10.85 -1.26
N THR A 216 14.49 11.07 -2.55
CA THR A 216 14.22 10.09 -3.60
C THR A 216 15.00 8.81 -3.34
N GLY A 217 16.30 8.93 -3.00
CA GLY A 217 17.16 7.81 -2.67
C GLY A 217 16.69 7.02 -1.44
N GLU A 218 16.27 7.70 -0.36
CA GLU A 218 15.77 7.02 0.83
C GLU A 218 14.44 6.29 0.58
N ILE A 219 13.52 6.91 -0.19
CA ILE A 219 12.27 6.26 -0.57
C ILE A 219 12.56 5.04 -1.45
N GLU A 220 13.47 5.17 -2.43
CA GLU A 220 13.86 4.08 -3.33
C GLU A 220 14.49 2.93 -2.57
N ARG A 221 15.45 3.22 -1.68
CA ARG A 221 16.09 2.24 -0.82
C ARG A 221 15.06 1.49 0.03
N ALA A 222 14.17 2.21 0.72
CA ALA A 222 13.14 1.62 1.55
C ALA A 222 12.16 0.78 0.74
N MET A 223 11.77 1.19 -0.47
CA MET A 223 10.90 0.42 -1.34
C MET A 223 11.58 -0.87 -1.81
N ARG A 224 12.87 -0.84 -2.20
CA ARG A 224 13.65 -2.03 -2.59
C ARG A 224 13.76 -3.03 -1.44
N GLU A 225 14.15 -2.58 -0.25
CA GLU A 225 14.26 -3.42 0.94
C GLU A 225 12.92 -4.05 1.31
N ASN A 226 11.86 -3.24 1.24
CA ASN A 226 10.51 -3.67 1.58
C ASN A 226 9.99 -4.74 0.60
N GLN A 227 10.20 -4.54 -0.70
CA GLN A 227 9.82 -5.47 -1.75
C GLN A 227 10.62 -6.78 -1.67
N SER A 228 11.95 -6.69 -1.49
CA SER A 228 12.80 -7.87 -1.32
C SER A 228 12.42 -8.69 -0.09
N SER A 229 12.15 -8.03 1.02
CA SER A 229 11.70 -8.71 2.26
C SER A 229 10.34 -9.37 2.08
N LEU A 230 9.40 -8.72 1.38
CA LEU A 230 8.11 -9.33 1.07
C LEU A 230 8.28 -10.55 0.18
N ALA A 231 9.06 -10.44 -0.92
CA ALA A 231 9.30 -11.52 -1.86
C ALA A 231 9.92 -12.75 -1.17
N GLN A 232 10.85 -12.54 -0.24
CA GLN A 232 11.44 -13.63 0.54
C GLN A 232 10.38 -14.37 1.36
N LEU A 233 9.54 -13.66 2.12
CA LEU A 233 8.45 -14.25 2.89
C LEU A 233 7.44 -14.98 2.00
N VAL A 234 7.20 -14.47 0.79
CA VAL A 234 6.30 -15.11 -0.20
C VAL A 234 6.89 -16.42 -0.71
N MET A 235 8.20 -16.46 -1.00
CA MET A 235 8.91 -17.65 -1.48
C MET A 235 8.96 -18.75 -0.41
N GLU A 236 9.04 -18.41 0.87
CA GLU A 236 8.99 -19.35 1.99
C GLU A 236 7.66 -20.09 2.09
N ARG A 237 6.58 -19.55 1.49
CA ARG A 237 5.23 -20.12 1.49
C ARG A 237 4.70 -20.44 2.89
N ASP A 238 5.14 -19.68 3.89
CA ASP A 238 4.70 -19.80 5.28
C ASP A 238 3.67 -18.70 5.58
N PRO A 239 2.40 -19.03 5.91
CA PRO A 239 1.40 -18.03 6.23
C PRO A 239 1.56 -17.42 7.65
N ARG A 240 2.40 -18.00 8.50
CA ARG A 240 2.54 -17.55 9.91
C ARG A 240 3.01 -16.10 10.08
N PRO A 241 3.90 -15.55 9.25
CA PRO A 241 4.26 -14.13 9.32
C PRO A 241 3.15 -13.16 8.91
N PHE A 242 2.06 -13.65 8.33
CA PHE A 242 1.01 -12.81 7.78
C PHE A 242 -0.24 -12.78 8.68
N GLU A 243 -0.98 -11.67 8.61
CA GLU A 243 -2.32 -11.49 9.13
C GLU A 243 -3.31 -11.21 7.99
N ILE A 244 -4.58 -11.60 8.16
CA ILE A 244 -5.60 -11.45 7.12
C ILE A 244 -6.26 -10.07 7.25
N LEU A 245 -6.08 -9.21 6.25
CA LEU A 245 -6.81 -7.95 6.12
C LEU A 245 -8.22 -8.17 5.58
N LEU A 246 -8.36 -8.99 4.54
CA LEU A 246 -9.64 -9.28 3.90
C LEU A 246 -9.68 -10.73 3.42
N GLY A 247 -10.62 -11.53 3.96
CA GLY A 247 -10.90 -12.86 3.44
C GLY A 247 -11.72 -12.77 2.15
N GLY A 248 -11.31 -13.51 1.12
CA GLY A 248 -12.09 -13.72 -0.10
C GLY A 248 -13.06 -14.88 0.03
N LYS A 249 -13.75 -15.19 -1.05
CA LYS A 249 -14.45 -16.49 -1.15
C LYS A 249 -13.39 -17.56 -1.32
N GLU A 250 -13.38 -18.54 -0.43
CA GLU A 250 -12.59 -19.76 -0.62
C GLU A 250 -12.91 -20.29 -2.02
N GLY A 251 -11.87 -20.51 -2.83
CA GLY A 251 -12.07 -21.15 -4.11
C GLY A 251 -12.61 -22.53 -3.82
N ALA A 252 -13.92 -22.71 -3.93
CA ALA A 252 -14.49 -24.04 -3.83
C ALA A 252 -13.83 -24.91 -4.89
N ASN A 253 -12.80 -25.65 -4.50
CA ASN A 253 -12.44 -26.85 -5.23
C ASN A 253 -13.73 -27.68 -5.27
N HIS A 254 -13.91 -28.49 -6.30
CA HIS A 254 -15.06 -29.37 -6.35
C HIS A 254 -15.23 -30.04 -4.98
N PRO A 255 -16.43 -30.04 -4.35
CA PRO A 255 -16.62 -30.51 -2.97
C PRO A 255 -15.95 -31.87 -2.70
N LEU A 256 -15.89 -32.75 -3.71
CA LEU A 256 -15.21 -34.03 -3.66
C LEU A 256 -13.68 -33.92 -3.56
N TYR A 257 -13.07 -32.90 -4.16
CA TYR A 257 -11.62 -32.66 -4.06
C TYR A 257 -11.24 -32.10 -2.68
N ASP A 258 -12.04 -31.22 -2.13
CA ASP A 258 -11.86 -30.70 -0.76
C ASP A 258 -12.05 -31.82 0.28
N LEU A 259 -13.02 -32.72 0.06
CA LEU A 259 -13.22 -33.92 0.89
C LEU A 259 -12.01 -34.86 0.78
N TRP A 260 -11.47 -35.08 -0.43
CA TRP A 260 -10.29 -35.89 -0.67
C TRP A 260 -9.01 -35.31 -0.04
N LEU A 261 -8.78 -33.99 -0.12
CA LEU A 261 -7.70 -33.30 0.57
C LEU A 261 -7.82 -33.42 2.09
N ARG A 262 -9.06 -33.30 2.64
CA ARG A 262 -9.34 -33.52 4.06
C ARG A 262 -8.99 -34.91 4.52
N LEU A 263 -9.33 -35.91 3.74
CA LEU A 263 -9.03 -37.33 4.03
C LEU A 263 -7.52 -37.61 4.02
N ARG A 264 -6.75 -36.90 3.19
CA ARG A 264 -5.28 -37.04 3.10
C ARG A 264 -4.50 -36.17 4.09
N GLY A 265 -5.18 -35.45 4.99
CA GLY A 265 -4.52 -34.61 5.99
C GLY A 265 -3.76 -33.38 5.43
N LYS A 266 -3.93 -33.06 4.15
CA LYS A 266 -3.32 -31.91 3.48
C LYS A 266 -4.26 -30.72 3.58
N HIS A 267 -4.12 -29.94 4.66
CA HIS A 267 -4.94 -28.76 4.93
C HIS A 267 -4.04 -27.53 5.12
N GLY A 268 -3.49 -26.95 4.07
CA GLY A 268 -2.61 -25.80 4.18
C GLY A 268 -3.24 -24.63 4.96
N ARG A 269 -4.38 -24.13 4.50
CA ARG A 269 -5.05 -22.97 5.12
C ARG A 269 -5.90 -23.28 6.36
N ILE A 270 -6.52 -24.45 6.42
CA ILE A 270 -7.38 -24.83 7.56
C ILE A 270 -6.55 -25.09 8.82
N ARG A 271 -5.29 -25.52 8.69
CA ARG A 271 -4.37 -25.70 9.82
C ARG A 271 -3.98 -24.37 10.45
N ALA A 272 -3.65 -23.32 9.65
CA ALA A 272 -3.34 -22.00 10.18
C ALA A 272 -4.54 -21.43 10.97
N ARG A 273 -5.74 -21.50 10.40
CA ARG A 273 -6.96 -20.98 11.03
C ARG A 273 -7.39 -21.79 12.27
N LYS A 274 -7.16 -23.11 12.30
CA LYS A 274 -7.39 -23.96 13.50
C LYS A 274 -6.33 -23.72 14.57
N ALA A 275 -5.06 -23.54 14.18
CA ALA A 275 -4.00 -23.22 15.10
C ALA A 275 -4.19 -21.83 15.73
N GLU A 276 -4.59 -20.82 14.97
CA GLU A 276 -4.94 -19.50 15.49
C GLU A 276 -6.19 -19.54 16.41
N LYS A 277 -7.24 -20.24 16.04
CA LYS A 277 -8.41 -20.42 16.90
C LYS A 277 -8.08 -21.23 18.16
N ALA A 278 -7.23 -22.24 18.07
CA ALA A 278 -6.75 -23.00 19.22
C ALA A 278 -5.85 -22.13 20.12
N ALA A 279 -4.94 -21.36 19.55
CA ALA A 279 -4.09 -20.42 20.29
C ALA A 279 -4.91 -19.30 20.95
N ALA A 280 -5.88 -18.72 20.24
CA ALA A 280 -6.80 -17.73 20.79
C ALA A 280 -7.68 -18.29 21.91
N SER A 281 -8.16 -19.54 21.79
CA SER A 281 -8.96 -20.20 22.82
C SER A 281 -8.14 -20.58 24.07
N LEU A 282 -6.85 -20.89 23.91
CA LEU A 282 -5.93 -21.16 25.00
C LEU A 282 -5.53 -19.87 25.74
N SER A 283 -5.32 -18.77 25.00
CA SER A 283 -5.09 -17.44 25.56
C SER A 283 -6.30 -16.93 26.38
N GLN A 284 -7.52 -17.20 25.91
CA GLN A 284 -8.74 -16.84 26.67
C GLN A 284 -8.97 -17.72 27.92
N LYS A 285 -8.36 -18.91 27.98
CA LYS A 285 -8.48 -19.83 29.13
C LYS A 285 -7.36 -19.69 30.16
N GLY A 286 -6.46 -18.71 30.02
CA GLY A 286 -5.42 -18.39 31.03
C GLY A 286 -4.37 -19.49 31.26
N VAL A 287 -4.20 -20.43 30.31
CA VAL A 287 -3.20 -21.50 30.42
C VAL A 287 -1.90 -21.00 29.76
N SER A 288 -0.93 -20.61 30.59
CA SER A 288 0.44 -20.30 30.16
C SER A 288 1.12 -21.59 29.66
N PRO A 289 1.82 -21.58 28.52
CA PRO A 289 2.59 -22.76 28.10
C PRO A 289 3.73 -23.02 29.09
N ALA A 290 3.83 -24.26 29.57
CA ALA A 290 4.91 -24.71 30.43
C ALA A 290 6.26 -24.56 29.70
N PRO A 291 7.35 -24.20 30.44
CA PRO A 291 8.68 -24.10 29.86
C PRO A 291 9.20 -25.50 29.51
N ILE A 292 9.67 -25.66 28.29
CA ILE A 292 10.43 -26.83 27.88
C ILE A 292 11.83 -26.68 28.50
N GLY A 293 12.00 -27.25 29.69
CA GLY A 293 13.29 -27.37 30.32
C GLY A 293 13.72 -28.84 30.38
N GLY A 294 14.99 -29.07 30.17
CA GLY A 294 15.62 -30.34 30.46
C GLY A 294 16.72 -30.70 29.51
N GLU A 295 17.92 -30.16 29.69
CA GLU A 295 19.14 -30.83 29.27
C GLU A 295 19.38 -32.03 30.22
N PRO A 296 19.84 -33.18 29.73
CA PRO A 296 20.45 -34.17 30.53
C PRO A 296 21.98 -34.00 30.57
N SER A 297 22.49 -34.13 31.75
CA SER A 297 23.89 -34.26 32.15
C SER A 297 24.68 -35.31 31.35
#